data_544dfe1ad85685a74262be7a2d239493
#
_entry.id   544dfe1ad85685a74262be7a2d239493
#
_cell.length_a   1.000
_cell.length_b   1.000
_cell.length_c   1.000
_cell.angle_alpha   90.00
_cell.angle_beta   90.00
_cell.angle_gamma   90.00
#
_symmetry.space_group_name_H-M   'P 1'
#
loop_
_entity.id
_entity.type
_entity.pdbx_description
1 polymer ?
#
loop_
_entity_poly.entity_id
_entity_poly.type
_entity_poly.pdbx_seq_one_letter_code
_entity_poly.pdbx_strand_id
1 'polypeptide(L)'
;EFSGAFPTGDGTQGGDFEATFSLTTAVAGPTLDELQAAVFGPRCSGCHSGPTSNSLPSGMDMSSGDATFASLVGVASLQQPALNRVSAGDPANSYLVQKIEGTAATGQRMPVGGPFLDQTVVDDIRQWIADGANR
;
A
#
# COMPACT_ATOMS: atom_id res chain seq x y z
N GLU A 1 -6.52 -25.25 39.53
CA GLU A 1 -8.00 -25.36 39.40
C GLU A 1 -8.58 -23.96 39.49
N PHE A 2 -9.29 -23.52 38.43
CA PHE A 2 -9.97 -22.26 38.39
C PHE A 2 -11.38 -22.45 39.00
N SER A 3 -11.61 -21.94 40.21
CA SER A 3 -12.87 -22.13 40.95
C SER A 3 -13.76 -20.87 40.96
N GLY A 4 -13.68 -20.05 39.94
CA GLY A 4 -14.50 -18.85 39.81
C GLY A 4 -15.61 -19.01 38.77
N ALA A 5 -16.86 -18.72 39.13
CA ALA A 5 -17.94 -18.58 38.16
C ALA A 5 -17.72 -17.32 37.36
N PHE A 6 -17.75 -17.43 36.03
CA PHE A 6 -17.70 -16.24 35.15
C PHE A 6 -19.02 -15.46 35.27
N PRO A 7 -18.99 -14.14 35.48
CA PRO A 7 -20.21 -13.38 35.43
C PRO A 7 -20.79 -13.42 34.02
N THR A 8 -22.07 -13.72 33.91
CA THR A 8 -22.82 -13.65 32.66
C THR A 8 -23.06 -12.20 32.27
N GLY A 9 -23.22 -11.92 30.94
CA GLY A 9 -23.34 -10.56 30.43
C GLY A 9 -24.55 -9.76 30.98
N ASP A 10 -25.52 -10.43 31.59
CA ASP A 10 -26.69 -9.82 32.25
C ASP A 10 -26.48 -9.63 33.76
N GLY A 11 -25.32 -9.96 34.30
CA GLY A 11 -25.02 -9.87 35.74
C GLY A 11 -25.63 -10.97 36.58
N THR A 12 -26.27 -12.00 35.99
CA THR A 12 -26.88 -13.12 36.66
C THR A 12 -25.95 -14.31 36.64
N GLN A 13 -25.67 -14.89 37.80
CA GLN A 13 -24.79 -16.05 37.93
C GLN A 13 -25.46 -17.30 37.35
N GLY A 14 -24.87 -17.85 36.27
CA GLY A 14 -25.34 -19.11 35.66
C GLY A 14 -26.28 -18.93 34.46
N GLY A 15 -26.47 -17.72 33.93
CA GLY A 15 -27.17 -17.46 32.66
C GLY A 15 -26.33 -17.75 31.43
N ASP A 16 -26.98 -17.84 30.28
CA ASP A 16 -26.30 -18.01 29.01
C ASP A 16 -25.54 -16.74 28.61
N PHE A 17 -24.31 -16.89 28.13
CA PHE A 17 -23.52 -15.78 27.60
C PHE A 17 -23.81 -15.62 26.11
N GLU A 18 -24.56 -14.56 25.75
CA GLU A 18 -24.74 -14.18 24.35
C GLU A 18 -23.77 -13.05 23.98
N ALA A 19 -22.84 -13.33 23.09
CA ALA A 19 -21.98 -12.32 22.52
C ALA A 19 -22.36 -12.11 21.04
N THR A 20 -22.82 -10.93 20.70
CA THR A 20 -23.08 -10.54 19.30
C THR A 20 -21.81 -9.97 18.70
N PHE A 21 -21.21 -10.67 17.76
CA PHE A 21 -20.08 -10.18 16.99
C PHE A 21 -20.59 -9.62 15.66
N SER A 22 -20.38 -8.35 15.44
CA SER A 22 -20.54 -7.76 14.11
C SER A 22 -19.27 -7.97 13.34
N LEU A 23 -19.27 -8.89 12.38
CA LEU A 23 -18.23 -9.00 11.38
C LEU A 23 -18.40 -7.84 10.39
N THR A 24 -17.63 -6.78 10.59
CA THR A 24 -17.46 -5.80 9.52
C THR A 24 -16.55 -6.46 8.49
N THR A 25 -17.10 -6.87 7.35
CA THR A 25 -16.27 -7.25 6.20
C THR A 25 -15.44 -6.03 5.84
N ALA A 26 -14.13 -6.12 6.06
CA ALA A 26 -13.24 -5.12 5.53
C ALA A 26 -13.46 -5.05 4.02
N VAL A 27 -13.81 -3.88 3.50
CA VAL A 27 -13.85 -3.68 2.05
C VAL A 27 -12.42 -3.88 1.57
N ALA A 28 -12.21 -4.89 0.73
CA ALA A 28 -10.90 -5.11 0.14
C ALA A 28 -10.48 -3.84 -0.61
N GLY A 29 -9.23 -3.43 -0.42
CA GLY A 29 -8.65 -2.32 -1.16
C GLY A 29 -8.52 -2.65 -2.65
N PRO A 30 -8.12 -1.67 -3.47
CA PRO A 30 -7.95 -1.88 -4.90
C PRO A 30 -6.88 -2.93 -5.19
N THR A 31 -7.08 -3.68 -6.25
CA THR A 31 -6.09 -4.62 -6.78
C THR A 31 -4.98 -3.87 -7.52
N LEU A 32 -3.82 -4.53 -7.71
CA LEU A 32 -2.76 -3.96 -8.52
C LEU A 32 -3.20 -3.71 -9.97
N ASP A 33 -4.04 -4.56 -10.55
CA ASP A 33 -4.52 -4.37 -11.92
C ASP A 33 -5.43 -3.14 -12.06
N GLU A 34 -6.25 -2.86 -11.06
CA GLU A 34 -7.04 -1.63 -11.00
C GLU A 34 -6.14 -0.40 -10.86
N LEU A 35 -5.15 -0.43 -9.97
CA LEU A 35 -4.16 0.63 -9.82
C LEU A 35 -3.29 0.79 -11.08
N GLN A 36 -2.95 -0.31 -11.77
CA GLN A 36 -2.22 -0.25 -13.02
C GLN A 36 -3.02 0.47 -14.11
N ALA A 37 -4.30 0.15 -14.24
CA ALA A 37 -5.17 0.76 -15.24
C ALA A 37 -5.46 2.24 -14.94
N ALA A 38 -5.68 2.57 -13.66
CA ALA A 38 -6.10 3.92 -13.25
C ALA A 38 -4.92 4.88 -13.02
N VAL A 39 -3.78 4.38 -12.54
CA VAL A 39 -2.69 5.23 -12.02
C VAL A 39 -1.34 4.89 -12.65
N PHE A 40 -0.82 3.68 -12.42
CA PHE A 40 0.56 3.36 -12.78
C PHE A 40 0.79 3.42 -14.29
N GLY A 41 -0.15 2.89 -15.09
CA GLY A 41 -0.11 3.00 -16.55
C GLY A 41 -0.14 4.46 -17.02
N PRO A 42 -1.24 5.18 -16.83
CA PRO A 42 -1.42 6.51 -17.43
C PRO A 42 -0.57 7.62 -16.79
N ARG A 43 -0.16 7.48 -15.53
CA ARG A 43 0.50 8.56 -14.79
C ARG A 43 1.99 8.32 -14.53
N CYS A 44 2.44 7.08 -14.53
CA CYS A 44 3.80 6.72 -14.13
C CYS A 44 4.61 6.12 -15.28
N SER A 45 4.00 5.23 -16.10
CA SER A 45 4.72 4.48 -17.11
C SER A 45 5.36 5.35 -18.19
N GLY A 46 4.80 6.53 -18.48
CA GLY A 46 5.37 7.45 -19.46
C GLY A 46 6.83 7.86 -19.16
N CYS A 47 7.20 7.86 -17.88
CA CYS A 47 8.57 8.13 -17.43
C CYS A 47 9.25 6.87 -16.87
N HIS A 48 8.48 5.93 -16.32
CA HIS A 48 8.97 4.71 -15.71
C HIS A 48 8.57 3.50 -16.57
N SER A 49 9.16 3.39 -17.76
CA SER A 49 8.94 2.28 -18.68
C SER A 49 10.28 1.74 -19.16
N GLY A 50 10.77 0.76 -18.43
CA GLY A 50 11.95 0.01 -18.80
C GLY A 50 13.16 0.19 -17.88
N PRO A 51 14.00 -0.84 -17.82
CA PRO A 51 15.10 -0.95 -16.85
C PRO A 51 16.27 -0.02 -17.16
N THR A 52 16.29 0.62 -18.31
CA THR A 52 17.50 1.26 -18.84
C THR A 52 17.26 2.64 -19.42
N SER A 53 16.22 3.33 -19.01
CA SER A 53 16.16 4.74 -19.33
C SER A 53 17.36 5.44 -18.69
N ASN A 54 18.36 5.76 -19.47
CA ASN A 54 19.56 6.48 -19.03
C ASN A 54 19.23 7.87 -18.46
N SER A 55 17.99 8.30 -18.57
CA SER A 55 17.48 9.57 -18.08
C SER A 55 16.71 9.45 -16.75
N LEU A 56 16.40 8.24 -16.31
CA LEU A 56 15.67 8.00 -15.06
C LEU A 56 16.57 7.23 -14.08
N PRO A 57 16.75 7.74 -12.86
CA PRO A 57 17.71 7.16 -11.93
C PRO A 57 17.28 5.81 -11.34
N SER A 58 16.14 5.26 -11.72
CA SER A 58 15.52 4.22 -10.91
C SER A 58 15.46 2.82 -11.51
N GLY A 59 15.71 2.64 -12.81
CA GLY A 59 15.55 1.32 -13.41
C GLY A 59 14.21 0.65 -13.08
N MET A 60 13.12 1.44 -13.06
CA MET A 60 11.76 0.96 -12.81
C MET A 60 11.01 0.79 -14.12
N ASP A 61 10.22 -0.27 -14.19
CA ASP A 61 9.27 -0.50 -15.27
C ASP A 61 7.85 -0.59 -14.69
N MET A 62 7.00 0.34 -15.07
CA MET A 62 5.60 0.40 -14.66
C MET A 62 4.66 0.28 -15.88
N SER A 63 5.13 -0.32 -16.95
CA SER A 63 4.38 -0.47 -18.21
C SER A 63 3.26 -1.52 -18.13
N SER A 64 3.33 -2.44 -17.18
CA SER A 64 2.31 -3.47 -16.94
C SER A 64 2.24 -3.82 -15.46
N GLY A 65 1.15 -4.50 -15.04
CA GLY A 65 1.01 -4.92 -13.64
C GLY A 65 2.16 -5.81 -13.17
N ASP A 66 2.61 -6.77 -13.99
CA ASP A 66 3.74 -7.64 -13.63
C ASP A 66 5.06 -6.87 -13.52
N ALA A 67 5.32 -5.95 -14.46
CA ALA A 67 6.52 -5.12 -14.44
C ALA A 67 6.50 -4.15 -13.23
N THR A 68 5.35 -3.56 -12.94
CA THR A 68 5.15 -2.70 -11.77
C THR A 68 5.39 -3.48 -10.47
N PHE A 69 4.78 -4.66 -10.34
CA PHE A 69 4.99 -5.50 -9.16
C PHE A 69 6.47 -5.84 -8.97
N ALA A 70 7.12 -6.35 -10.00
CA ALA A 70 8.53 -6.73 -9.96
C ALA A 70 9.48 -5.55 -9.70
N SER A 71 9.08 -4.34 -10.11
CA SER A 71 9.89 -3.13 -9.93
C SER A 71 9.71 -2.47 -8.57
N LEU A 72 8.58 -2.70 -7.89
CA LEU A 72 8.23 -2.00 -6.67
C LEU A 72 8.31 -2.85 -5.41
N VAL A 73 7.68 -4.04 -5.42
CA VAL A 73 7.44 -4.80 -4.20
C VAL A 73 8.71 -5.51 -3.72
N GLY A 74 9.16 -5.20 -2.52
CA GLY A 74 10.37 -5.75 -1.93
C GLY A 74 11.68 -5.27 -2.56
N VAL A 75 11.63 -4.29 -3.46
CA VAL A 75 12.82 -3.76 -4.15
C VAL A 75 13.34 -2.52 -3.43
N ALA A 76 14.61 -2.53 -3.03
CA ALA A 76 15.24 -1.39 -2.37
C ALA A 76 15.25 -0.14 -3.26
N SER A 77 14.96 1.00 -2.67
CA SER A 77 15.03 2.28 -3.36
C SER A 77 16.49 2.66 -3.63
N LEU A 78 16.79 3.13 -4.85
CA LEU A 78 18.13 3.64 -5.16
C LEU A 78 18.42 4.99 -4.49
N GLN A 79 17.41 5.80 -4.23
CA GLN A 79 17.56 7.10 -3.57
C GLN A 79 17.59 6.99 -2.04
N GLN A 80 16.96 5.98 -1.49
CA GLN A 80 16.88 5.71 -0.06
C GLN A 80 17.03 4.20 0.19
N PRO A 81 18.25 3.65 0.13
CA PRO A 81 18.48 2.19 0.18
C PRO A 81 18.00 1.50 1.46
N ALA A 82 17.78 2.25 2.53
CA ALA A 82 17.21 1.76 3.78
C ALA A 82 15.71 1.44 3.69
N LEU A 83 15.03 1.91 2.62
CA LEU A 83 13.62 1.69 2.37
C LEU A 83 13.42 0.89 1.08
N ASN A 84 12.44 0.00 1.09
CA ASN A 84 11.94 -0.57 -0.16
C ASN A 84 11.06 0.46 -0.90
N ARG A 85 10.99 0.33 -2.22
CA ARG A 85 10.03 1.12 -3.01
C ARG A 85 8.61 0.86 -2.55
N VAL A 86 8.26 -0.40 -2.31
CA VAL A 86 7.05 -0.83 -1.62
C VAL A 86 7.42 -1.92 -0.62
N SER A 87 7.08 -1.69 0.64
CA SER A 87 7.15 -2.66 1.73
C SER A 87 5.75 -3.22 1.97
N ALA A 88 5.51 -4.47 1.59
CA ALA A 88 4.21 -5.11 1.76
C ALA A 88 3.73 -5.04 3.21
N GLY A 89 2.52 -4.59 3.44
CA GLY A 89 1.93 -4.39 4.76
C GLY A 89 2.36 -3.09 5.48
N ASP A 90 3.30 -2.32 4.92
CA ASP A 90 3.83 -1.12 5.58
C ASP A 90 3.85 0.10 4.64
N PRO A 91 2.72 0.78 4.44
CA PRO A 91 2.66 1.98 3.61
C PRO A 91 3.54 3.13 4.11
N ALA A 92 3.73 3.26 5.43
CA ALA A 92 4.48 4.36 6.02
C ALA A 92 5.99 4.28 5.67
N ASN A 93 6.53 3.07 5.59
CA ASN A 93 7.92 2.81 5.22
C ASN A 93 8.08 2.39 3.74
N SER A 94 7.08 2.64 2.92
CA SER A 94 7.14 2.47 1.48
C SER A 94 7.58 3.76 0.81
N TYR A 95 8.73 3.74 0.12
CA TYR A 95 9.30 4.95 -0.49
C TYR A 95 8.40 5.53 -1.59
N LEU A 96 7.63 4.69 -2.30
CA LEU A 96 6.61 5.12 -3.26
C LEU A 96 5.62 6.09 -2.61
N VAL A 97 5.09 5.75 -1.43
CA VAL A 97 4.14 6.59 -0.71
C VAL A 97 4.76 7.94 -0.40
N GLN A 98 5.97 7.96 0.15
CA GLN A 98 6.69 9.20 0.44
C GLN A 98 6.90 10.05 -0.82
N LYS A 99 7.16 9.41 -1.96
CA LYS A 99 7.34 10.11 -3.24
C LYS A 99 6.06 10.75 -3.76
N ILE A 100 4.93 10.07 -3.69
CA ILE A 100 3.64 10.61 -4.17
C ILE A 100 3.04 11.64 -3.21
N GLU A 101 3.30 11.52 -1.91
CA GLU A 101 2.89 12.51 -0.90
C GLU A 101 3.83 13.74 -0.88
N GLY A 102 5.06 13.59 -1.35
CA GLY A 102 6.07 14.66 -1.30
C GLY A 102 6.79 14.76 0.04
N THR A 103 6.76 13.70 0.85
CA THR A 103 7.42 13.60 2.16
C THR A 103 8.79 12.95 2.10
N ALA A 104 9.21 12.46 0.92
CA ALA A 104 10.51 11.82 0.74
C ALA A 104 11.66 12.78 1.06
N ALA A 105 12.62 12.31 1.87
CA ALA A 105 13.81 13.08 2.23
C ALA A 105 14.73 13.37 1.04
N THR A 106 14.63 12.57 -0.03
CA THR A 106 15.49 12.67 -1.21
C THR A 106 14.66 12.62 -2.49
N GLY A 107 15.04 13.45 -3.46
CA GLY A 107 14.39 13.52 -4.76
C GLY A 107 13.07 14.32 -4.74
N GLN A 108 12.51 14.51 -5.93
CA GLN A 108 11.31 15.34 -6.10
C GLN A 108 10.03 14.53 -5.84
N ARG A 109 8.94 15.24 -5.50
CA ARG A 109 7.60 14.64 -5.43
C ARG A 109 7.20 14.11 -6.81
N MET A 110 6.49 12.98 -6.81
CA MET A 110 5.99 12.35 -8.03
C MET A 110 4.47 12.57 -8.19
N PRO A 111 3.97 12.70 -9.44
CA PRO A 111 4.72 12.88 -10.69
C PRO A 111 5.51 14.20 -10.72
N VAL A 112 6.71 14.19 -11.31
CA VAL A 112 7.54 15.40 -11.39
C VAL A 112 6.81 16.52 -12.15
N GLY A 113 6.72 17.69 -11.53
CA GLY A 113 6.05 18.85 -12.12
C GLY A 113 4.51 18.78 -12.03
N GLY A 114 3.93 17.73 -11.52
CA GLY A 114 2.48 17.56 -11.39
C GLY A 114 1.75 17.29 -12.72
N PRO A 115 0.42 17.31 -12.72
CA PRO A 115 -0.41 17.43 -11.53
C PRO A 115 -0.17 16.26 -10.57
N PHE A 116 -0.17 16.55 -9.27
CA PHE A 116 -0.01 15.51 -8.26
C PHE A 116 -1.26 14.62 -8.17
N LEU A 117 -1.09 13.44 -7.57
CA LEU A 117 -2.21 12.53 -7.35
C LEU A 117 -3.16 13.10 -6.30
N ASP A 118 -4.45 12.91 -6.53
CA ASP A 118 -5.49 13.23 -5.55
C ASP A 118 -5.35 12.35 -4.31
N GLN A 119 -5.80 12.85 -3.16
CA GLN A 119 -5.65 12.12 -1.90
C GLN A 119 -6.32 10.75 -1.93
N THR A 120 -7.49 10.62 -2.57
CA THR A 120 -8.18 9.33 -2.73
C THR A 120 -7.29 8.30 -3.44
N VAL A 121 -6.59 8.70 -4.49
CA VAL A 121 -5.67 7.82 -5.23
C VAL A 121 -4.47 7.44 -4.38
N VAL A 122 -3.96 8.38 -3.58
CA VAL A 122 -2.87 8.09 -2.62
C VAL A 122 -3.35 7.09 -1.57
N ASP A 123 -4.57 7.25 -1.06
CA ASP A 123 -5.17 6.36 -0.07
C ASP A 123 -5.42 4.96 -0.65
N ASP A 124 -5.84 4.85 -1.91
CA ASP A 124 -5.98 3.58 -2.62
C ASP A 124 -4.64 2.83 -2.74
N ILE A 125 -3.58 3.54 -3.08
CA ILE A 125 -2.23 2.94 -3.13
C ILE A 125 -1.78 2.50 -1.74
N ARG A 126 -2.03 3.31 -0.71
CA ARG A 126 -1.72 2.96 0.67
C ARG A 126 -2.49 1.73 1.13
N GLN A 127 -3.77 1.63 0.75
CA GLN A 127 -4.61 0.48 1.10
C GLN A 127 -4.10 -0.80 0.44
N TRP A 128 -3.80 -0.75 -0.87
CA TRP A 128 -3.18 -1.89 -1.57
C TRP A 128 -1.90 -2.37 -0.87
N ILE A 129 -1.05 -1.44 -0.44
CA ILE A 129 0.18 -1.78 0.28
C ILE A 129 -0.14 -2.39 1.65
N ALA A 130 -1.09 -1.81 2.39
CA ALA A 130 -1.51 -2.31 3.71
C ALA A 130 -2.09 -3.72 3.63
N ASP A 131 -2.81 -4.03 2.55
CA ASP A 131 -3.38 -5.35 2.27
C ASP A 131 -2.33 -6.38 1.78
N GLY A 132 -1.06 -6.02 1.80
CA GLY A 132 0.05 -6.91 1.47
C GLY A 132 0.68 -6.68 0.10
N ALA A 133 0.31 -5.64 -0.63
CA ALA A 133 0.83 -5.30 -1.96
C ALA A 133 0.80 -6.50 -2.93
N ASN A 134 -0.33 -7.21 -2.95
CA ASN A 134 -0.48 -8.43 -3.73
C ASN A 134 -0.50 -8.15 -5.24
N ARG A 135 -0.04 -9.16 -6.03
CA ARG A 135 -0.13 -9.15 -7.47
C ARG A 135 -1.51 -9.55 -7.92
#